data_d8853477ef0e45c5fe8d4f4bd5587336
#
_entry.id   d8853477ef0e45c5fe8d4f4bd5587336
#
_cell.length_a   1.000
_cell.length_b   1.000
_cell.length_c   1.000
_cell.angle_alpha   90.00
_cell.angle_beta   90.00
_cell.angle_gamma   90.00
#
_symmetry.space_group_name_H-M   'P 1'
#
loop_
_entity.id
_entity.type
_entity.pdbx_description
1 polymer ?
#
loop_
_entity_poly.entity_id
_entity_poly.type
_entity_poly.pdbx_seq_one_letter_code
_entity_poly.pdbx_strand_id
1 'polypeptide(L)'
;MCCVTFDPDGLRDLLAGVRDGSVSLEAAVEQLSRLPFAEVGEALVDHHRALRQGMPEAVYGPGKSPEQCVEIVGELLRHGDGPVLLTRATDAQAKAAIAAHVDEFGEPRSVTTRRTAGPDARSSSGSGSSDLMLQSLLWRQPEPGSHPRSHARVLIATAGTADTAVADEADLTLAAHGISADRLHDVGVAGLHRLLAHIDRVTSADAVIVAAGMEGALASVVGGLTAAPVVAIPTSVGYGSGLDGVTALLAMHASCASGVTVVGVDNGFGAAVAVVRMLTLGL
;
A
#
# COMPACT_ATOMS: atom_id res chain seq x y z
N MET A 1 16.84 -24.30 -2.64
CA MET A 1 15.86 -24.34 -3.76
C MET A 1 15.65 -22.88 -4.16
N CYS A 2 16.08 -22.48 -5.38
CA CYS A 2 15.78 -21.12 -5.85
C CYS A 2 14.26 -21.04 -6.12
N CYS A 3 13.54 -20.30 -5.32
CA CYS A 3 12.17 -19.90 -5.64
C CYS A 3 12.23 -18.90 -6.81
N VAL A 4 11.35 -19.02 -7.76
CA VAL A 4 11.30 -18.12 -8.92
C VAL A 4 10.24 -17.07 -8.67
N THR A 5 10.63 -15.81 -8.80
CA THR A 5 9.67 -14.72 -8.88
C THR A 5 8.82 -14.90 -10.14
N PHE A 6 7.49 -14.90 -10.00
CA PHE A 6 6.59 -14.93 -11.15
C PHE A 6 6.41 -13.54 -11.76
N ASP A 7 7.54 -12.86 -12.03
CA ASP A 7 7.59 -11.67 -12.87
C ASP A 7 8.28 -12.01 -14.21
N PRO A 8 8.31 -11.10 -15.19
CA PRO A 8 8.92 -11.40 -16.49
C PRO A 8 10.39 -11.80 -16.43
N ASP A 9 11.16 -11.27 -15.48
CA ASP A 9 12.59 -11.55 -15.36
C ASP A 9 12.81 -12.90 -14.66
N GLY A 10 12.12 -13.19 -13.56
CA GLY A 10 12.16 -14.48 -12.89
C GLY A 10 11.69 -15.63 -13.81
N LEU A 11 10.70 -15.40 -14.68
CA LEU A 11 10.30 -16.40 -15.66
C LEU A 11 11.40 -16.62 -16.72
N ARG A 12 12.10 -15.56 -17.17
CA ARG A 12 13.26 -15.70 -18.08
C ARG A 12 14.40 -16.49 -17.41
N ASP A 13 14.66 -16.21 -16.13
CA ASP A 13 15.70 -16.88 -15.37
C ASP A 13 15.37 -18.36 -15.16
N LEU A 14 14.10 -18.69 -14.88
CA LEU A 14 13.63 -20.09 -14.81
C LEU A 14 13.88 -20.82 -16.13
N LEU A 15 13.46 -20.24 -17.25
CA LEU A 15 13.65 -20.83 -18.57
C LEU A 15 15.14 -20.92 -18.96
N ALA A 16 15.95 -19.93 -18.58
CA ALA A 16 17.40 -19.99 -18.78
C ALA A 16 18.02 -21.10 -17.94
N GLY A 17 17.63 -21.26 -16.67
CA GLY A 17 18.08 -22.33 -15.80
C GLY A 17 17.71 -23.74 -16.29
N VAL A 18 16.55 -23.91 -16.92
CA VAL A 18 16.20 -25.16 -17.59
C VAL A 18 17.10 -25.40 -18.80
N ARG A 19 17.36 -24.37 -19.60
CA ARG A 19 18.20 -24.47 -20.80
C ARG A 19 19.66 -24.84 -20.45
N ASP A 20 20.21 -24.29 -19.39
CA ASP A 20 21.61 -24.52 -19.00
C ASP A 20 21.76 -25.72 -18.01
N GLY A 21 20.66 -26.34 -17.60
CA GLY A 21 20.64 -27.52 -16.74
C GLY A 21 20.78 -27.24 -15.25
N SER A 22 20.79 -25.98 -14.81
CA SER A 22 20.82 -25.59 -13.40
C SER A 22 19.45 -25.82 -12.70
N VAL A 23 18.37 -25.87 -13.46
CA VAL A 23 17.01 -26.22 -13.00
C VAL A 23 16.51 -27.44 -13.76
N SER A 24 16.01 -28.46 -13.04
CA SER A 24 15.44 -29.63 -13.70
C SER A 24 14.09 -29.29 -14.34
N LEU A 25 13.72 -30.03 -15.39
CA LEU A 25 12.43 -29.85 -16.05
C LEU A 25 11.26 -30.08 -15.09
N GLU A 26 11.38 -31.07 -14.22
CA GLU A 26 10.38 -31.41 -13.21
C GLU A 26 10.18 -30.27 -12.22
N ALA A 27 11.29 -29.66 -11.74
CA ALA A 27 11.23 -28.53 -10.83
C ALA A 27 10.59 -27.28 -11.50
N ALA A 28 10.90 -27.05 -12.78
CA ALA A 28 10.28 -25.97 -13.54
C ALA A 28 8.78 -26.19 -13.73
N VAL A 29 8.36 -27.43 -14.07
CA VAL A 29 6.94 -27.78 -14.22
C VAL A 29 6.20 -27.62 -12.89
N GLU A 30 6.78 -28.04 -11.77
CA GLU A 30 6.19 -27.86 -10.44
C GLU A 30 5.96 -26.38 -10.12
N GLN A 31 6.94 -25.52 -10.39
CA GLN A 31 6.80 -24.07 -10.21
C GLN A 31 5.72 -23.48 -11.13
N LEU A 32 5.75 -23.79 -12.42
CA LEU A 32 4.78 -23.28 -13.39
C LEU A 32 3.35 -23.77 -13.14
N SER A 33 3.17 -24.93 -12.48
CA SER A 33 1.84 -25.48 -12.17
C SER A 33 1.04 -24.62 -11.19
N ARG A 34 1.69 -23.71 -10.46
CA ARG A 34 1.04 -22.73 -9.58
C ARG A 34 0.45 -21.53 -10.31
N LEU A 35 0.74 -21.38 -11.59
CA LEU A 35 0.14 -20.33 -12.40
C LEU A 35 -1.23 -20.78 -12.95
N PRO A 36 -2.22 -19.86 -13.05
CA PRO A 36 -2.16 -18.46 -12.65
C PRO A 36 -2.48 -18.23 -11.18
N PHE A 37 -2.95 -19.20 -10.43
CA PHE A 37 -3.27 -19.12 -9.00
C PHE A 37 -3.07 -20.46 -8.30
N ALA A 38 -2.88 -20.40 -6.99
CA ALA A 38 -2.91 -21.56 -6.11
C ALA A 38 -4.15 -21.54 -5.20
N GLU A 39 -4.78 -22.70 -5.00
CA GLU A 39 -5.87 -22.88 -4.04
C GLU A 39 -5.29 -23.13 -2.64
N VAL A 40 -5.64 -22.24 -1.70
CA VAL A 40 -5.21 -22.34 -0.30
C VAL A 40 -6.44 -22.19 0.58
N GLY A 41 -6.96 -23.31 1.07
CA GLY A 41 -8.25 -23.34 1.73
C GLY A 41 -9.37 -22.81 0.84
N GLU A 42 -10.00 -21.72 1.26
CA GLU A 42 -11.05 -21.03 0.47
C GLU A 42 -10.48 -19.89 -0.40
N ALA A 43 -9.18 -19.62 -0.33
CA ALA A 43 -8.55 -18.53 -1.07
C ALA A 43 -7.93 -19.01 -2.38
N LEU A 44 -8.04 -18.18 -3.40
CA LEU A 44 -7.29 -18.30 -4.66
C LEU A 44 -6.19 -17.24 -4.67
N VAL A 45 -4.95 -17.66 -4.46
CA VAL A 45 -3.78 -16.77 -4.40
C VAL A 45 -3.26 -16.50 -5.80
N ASP A 46 -3.27 -15.25 -6.23
CA ASP A 46 -2.93 -14.83 -7.61
C ASP A 46 -1.40 -14.74 -7.81
N HIS A 47 -0.78 -15.81 -8.23
CA HIS A 47 0.65 -15.82 -8.58
C HIS A 47 0.97 -15.18 -9.93
N HIS A 48 -0.04 -14.89 -10.76
CA HIS A 48 0.13 -14.26 -12.04
C HIS A 48 0.13 -12.72 -11.99
N ARG A 49 -0.14 -12.14 -10.81
CA ARG A 49 -0.31 -10.70 -10.65
C ARG A 49 0.96 -9.91 -11.01
N ALA A 50 2.12 -10.36 -10.58
CA ALA A 50 3.39 -9.73 -10.91
C ALA A 50 3.66 -9.71 -12.42
N LEU A 51 3.39 -10.83 -13.12
CA LEU A 51 3.51 -10.92 -14.57
C LEU A 51 2.54 -9.98 -15.30
N ARG A 52 1.29 -9.89 -14.83
CA ARG A 52 0.21 -9.16 -15.50
C ARG A 52 0.23 -7.66 -15.18
N GLN A 53 0.63 -7.28 -13.97
CA GLN A 53 0.51 -5.91 -13.48
C GLN A 53 1.86 -5.30 -13.08
N GLY A 54 2.96 -6.06 -13.09
CA GLY A 54 4.26 -5.60 -12.60
C GLY A 54 4.29 -5.31 -11.09
N MET A 55 3.34 -5.87 -10.33
CA MET A 55 3.17 -5.58 -8.91
C MET A 55 2.96 -6.87 -8.11
N PRO A 56 3.55 -6.99 -6.91
CA PRO A 56 3.34 -8.14 -6.06
C PRO A 56 1.87 -8.24 -5.60
N GLU A 57 1.46 -9.45 -5.20
CA GLU A 57 0.18 -9.67 -4.54
C GLU A 57 0.18 -9.00 -3.15
N ALA A 58 -0.99 -8.50 -2.75
CA ALA A 58 -1.19 -7.93 -1.43
C ALA A 58 -2.39 -8.60 -0.75
N VAL A 59 -2.19 -9.01 0.49
CA VAL A 59 -3.23 -9.62 1.32
C VAL A 59 -4.00 -8.53 2.05
N TYR A 60 -5.29 -8.43 1.78
CA TYR A 60 -6.19 -7.50 2.47
C TYR A 60 -6.79 -8.18 3.70
N GLY A 61 -6.42 -7.72 4.91
CA GLY A 61 -6.80 -8.35 6.18
C GLY A 61 -8.30 -8.34 6.49
N PRO A 62 -9.05 -7.21 6.28
CA PRO A 62 -10.47 -7.15 6.63
C PRO A 62 -11.29 -8.25 6.00
N GLY A 63 -12.14 -8.88 6.81
CA GLY A 63 -13.01 -9.98 6.39
C GLY A 63 -12.35 -11.36 6.37
N LYS A 64 -11.05 -11.46 6.65
CA LYS A 64 -10.33 -12.74 6.77
C LYS A 64 -10.18 -13.16 8.24
N SER A 65 -10.11 -14.47 8.48
CA SER A 65 -9.68 -14.98 9.78
C SER A 65 -8.15 -14.86 9.94
N PRO A 66 -7.61 -14.93 11.18
CA PRO A 66 -6.16 -15.00 11.40
C PRO A 66 -5.53 -16.16 10.65
N GLU A 67 -6.17 -17.34 10.62
CA GLU A 67 -5.71 -18.55 9.94
C GLU A 67 -5.63 -18.34 8.43
N GLN A 68 -6.65 -17.73 7.83
CA GLN A 68 -6.65 -17.38 6.40
C GLN A 68 -5.51 -16.40 6.06
N CYS A 69 -5.23 -15.42 6.91
CA CYS A 69 -4.08 -14.53 6.72
C CYS A 69 -2.75 -15.29 6.77
N VAL A 70 -2.60 -16.22 7.75
CA VAL A 70 -1.40 -17.06 7.87
C VAL A 70 -1.21 -17.92 6.61
N GLU A 71 -2.25 -18.60 6.16
CA GLU A 71 -2.18 -19.49 5.00
C GLU A 71 -1.82 -18.73 3.71
N ILE A 72 -2.49 -17.59 3.43
CA ILE A 72 -2.25 -16.81 2.22
C ILE A 72 -0.86 -16.16 2.22
N VAL A 73 -0.45 -15.56 3.36
CA VAL A 73 0.90 -14.98 3.51
C VAL A 73 1.95 -16.08 3.36
N GLY A 74 1.73 -17.25 3.98
CA GLY A 74 2.63 -18.40 3.87
C GLY A 74 2.77 -18.93 2.46
N GLU A 75 1.69 -19.00 1.68
CA GLU A 75 1.74 -19.37 0.27
C GLU A 75 2.61 -18.41 -0.54
N LEU A 76 2.40 -17.10 -0.36
CA LEU A 76 3.18 -16.07 -1.06
C LEU A 76 4.66 -16.08 -0.66
N LEU A 77 4.96 -16.32 0.63
CA LEU A 77 6.34 -16.37 1.12
C LEU A 77 7.08 -17.64 0.67
N ARG A 78 6.43 -18.81 0.59
CA ARG A 78 7.09 -20.06 0.22
C ARG A 78 7.24 -20.26 -1.28
N HIS A 79 6.36 -19.64 -2.06
CA HIS A 79 6.27 -19.89 -3.50
C HIS A 79 6.52 -18.65 -4.37
N GLY A 80 7.01 -17.56 -3.76
CA GLY A 80 7.49 -16.37 -4.43
C GLY A 80 8.71 -15.79 -3.72
N ASP A 81 9.55 -15.04 -4.44
CA ASP A 81 10.71 -14.34 -3.90
C ASP A 81 10.45 -12.84 -3.70
N GLY A 82 9.33 -12.35 -4.24
CA GLY A 82 8.95 -10.95 -4.15
C GLY A 82 8.49 -10.52 -2.76
N PRO A 83 8.29 -9.21 -2.56
CA PRO A 83 7.75 -8.67 -1.33
C PRO A 83 6.32 -9.18 -1.08
N VAL A 84 5.99 -9.43 0.19
CA VAL A 84 4.65 -9.84 0.61
C VAL A 84 4.08 -8.79 1.57
N LEU A 85 2.98 -8.17 1.16
CA LEU A 85 2.29 -7.14 1.94
C LEU A 85 0.97 -7.69 2.50
N LEU A 86 0.84 -7.70 3.82
CA LEU A 86 -0.45 -7.87 4.51
C LEU A 86 -0.90 -6.50 5.00
N THR A 87 -1.99 -5.97 4.44
CA THR A 87 -2.47 -4.63 4.78
C THR A 87 -3.76 -4.65 5.59
N ARG A 88 -3.90 -3.70 6.49
CA ARG A 88 -5.08 -3.49 7.36
C ARG A 88 -5.47 -4.71 8.18
N ALA A 89 -4.50 -5.46 8.63
CA ALA A 89 -4.70 -6.58 9.53
C ALA A 89 -5.11 -6.10 10.93
N THR A 90 -6.00 -6.80 11.56
CA THR A 90 -6.24 -6.66 13.01
C THR A 90 -5.02 -7.12 13.80
N ASP A 91 -4.94 -6.75 15.07
CA ASP A 91 -3.85 -7.19 15.95
C ASP A 91 -3.74 -8.73 16.03
N ALA A 92 -4.87 -9.42 16.04
CA ALA A 92 -4.91 -10.89 16.05
C ALA A 92 -4.36 -11.50 14.74
N GLN A 93 -4.76 -10.95 13.59
CA GLN A 93 -4.26 -11.38 12.27
C GLN A 93 -2.76 -11.12 12.13
N ALA A 94 -2.30 -9.93 12.52
CA ALA A 94 -0.89 -9.55 12.45
C ALA A 94 -0.02 -10.45 13.33
N LYS A 95 -0.40 -10.64 14.60
CA LYS A 95 0.31 -11.53 15.52
C LYS A 95 0.37 -12.97 15.03
N ALA A 96 -0.74 -13.51 14.53
CA ALA A 96 -0.78 -14.86 13.98
C ALA A 96 0.14 -15.02 12.77
N ALA A 97 0.11 -14.06 11.82
CA ALA A 97 0.96 -14.09 10.64
C ALA A 97 2.46 -13.96 10.98
N ILE A 98 2.82 -13.07 11.92
CA ILE A 98 4.22 -12.94 12.40
C ILE A 98 4.66 -14.23 13.06
N ALA A 99 3.91 -14.73 14.05
CA ALA A 99 4.27 -15.94 14.81
C ALA A 99 4.44 -17.18 13.91
N ALA A 100 3.64 -17.28 12.84
CA ALA A 100 3.72 -18.42 11.93
C ALA A 100 4.92 -18.37 10.97
N HIS A 101 5.49 -17.18 10.70
CA HIS A 101 6.46 -17.01 9.62
C HIS A 101 7.80 -16.41 10.05
N VAL A 102 7.93 -15.89 11.28
CA VAL A 102 9.13 -15.19 11.74
C VAL A 102 10.37 -16.06 11.75
N ASP A 103 10.26 -17.33 12.14
CA ASP A 103 11.41 -18.25 12.24
C ASP A 103 12.01 -18.57 10.86
N GLU A 104 11.19 -18.59 9.81
CA GLU A 104 11.61 -18.96 8.46
C GLU A 104 11.94 -17.72 7.58
N PHE A 105 11.20 -16.63 7.75
CA PHE A 105 11.28 -15.46 6.85
C PHE A 105 11.68 -14.16 7.55
N GLY A 106 11.92 -14.20 8.86
CA GLY A 106 12.29 -13.03 9.67
C GLY A 106 11.12 -12.11 10.00
N GLU A 107 11.45 -11.07 10.78
CA GLU A 107 10.48 -10.05 11.19
C GLU A 107 10.07 -9.16 10.00
N PRO A 108 8.77 -8.93 9.77
CA PRO A 108 8.33 -7.98 8.77
C PRO A 108 8.55 -6.53 9.23
N ARG A 109 8.78 -5.61 8.30
CA ARG A 109 8.56 -4.19 8.59
C ARG A 109 7.08 -3.98 8.86
N SER A 110 6.74 -3.34 9.97
CA SER A 110 5.35 -3.08 10.36
C SER A 110 5.07 -1.59 10.51
N VAL A 111 3.87 -1.19 10.13
CA VAL A 111 3.31 0.12 10.46
C VAL A 111 1.94 -0.08 11.10
N THR A 112 1.67 0.68 12.16
CA THR A 112 0.39 0.62 12.84
C THR A 112 -0.49 1.74 12.34
N THR A 113 -1.66 1.40 11.85
CA THR A 113 -2.67 2.34 11.39
C THR A 113 -3.85 2.36 12.34
N ARG A 114 -4.49 3.52 12.49
CA ARG A 114 -5.61 3.71 13.38
C ARG A 114 -6.86 3.97 12.55
N ARG A 115 -7.87 3.15 12.72
CA ARG A 115 -9.18 3.39 12.12
C ARG A 115 -10.17 3.75 13.22
N THR A 116 -10.87 4.87 13.08
CA THR A 116 -12.06 5.14 13.86
C THR A 116 -13.17 4.20 13.43
N ALA A 117 -13.83 3.54 14.40
CA ALA A 117 -14.98 2.71 14.08
C ALA A 117 -16.08 3.58 13.46
N GLY A 118 -16.60 3.18 12.31
CA GLY A 118 -17.73 3.82 11.66
C GLY A 118 -19.00 3.76 12.54
N PRO A 119 -20.06 4.50 12.16
CA PRO A 119 -21.29 4.65 12.95
C PRO A 119 -21.97 3.32 13.31
N ASP A 120 -21.79 2.27 12.52
CA ASP A 120 -22.36 0.94 12.77
C ASP A 120 -21.71 0.19 13.96
N ALA A 121 -20.50 0.58 14.37
CA ALA A 121 -19.85 0.01 15.54
C ALA A 121 -20.37 0.57 16.87
N ARG A 122 -21.23 1.58 16.84
CA ARG A 122 -21.81 2.24 18.04
C ARG A 122 -23.01 1.51 18.63
N SER A 123 -23.51 0.45 18.00
CA SER A 123 -24.77 -0.22 18.40
C SER A 123 -24.64 -1.34 19.44
N SER A 124 -23.44 -1.69 19.89
CA SER A 124 -23.26 -2.69 20.95
C SER A 124 -22.49 -2.12 22.15
N SER A 125 -23.26 -1.65 23.14
CA SER A 125 -22.88 -1.36 24.53
C SER A 125 -21.79 -0.29 24.78
N GLY A 126 -22.22 0.88 25.26
CA GLY A 126 -21.61 1.65 26.33
C GLY A 126 -20.20 2.22 26.10
N SER A 127 -20.12 3.56 26.01
CA SER A 127 -18.97 4.42 26.33
C SER A 127 -17.60 4.03 25.72
N GLY A 128 -17.26 4.61 24.61
CA GLY A 128 -15.93 4.68 24.06
C GLY A 128 -15.92 4.34 22.57
N SER A 129 -15.53 5.29 21.73
CA SER A 129 -15.15 4.95 20.36
C SER A 129 -13.92 4.03 20.46
N SER A 130 -14.11 2.73 20.25
CA SER A 130 -12.98 1.81 20.20
C SER A 130 -12.24 2.08 18.89
N ASP A 131 -11.17 2.86 18.97
CA ASP A 131 -10.24 3.01 17.89
C ASP A 131 -9.70 1.61 17.53
N LEU A 132 -10.04 1.13 16.36
CA LEU A 132 -9.52 -0.13 15.86
C LEU A 132 -8.10 0.09 15.35
N MET A 133 -7.13 -0.48 16.07
CA MET A 133 -5.74 -0.48 15.61
C MET A 133 -5.60 -1.54 14.52
N LEU A 134 -5.20 -1.10 13.32
CA LEU A 134 -4.88 -1.97 12.21
C LEU A 134 -3.37 -1.94 11.97
N GLN A 135 -2.83 -3.00 11.42
CA GLN A 135 -1.43 -3.13 11.10
C GLN A 135 -1.25 -3.45 9.63
N SER A 136 -0.20 -2.93 9.03
CA SER A 136 0.27 -3.38 7.73
C SER A 136 1.69 -3.90 7.88
N LEU A 137 1.95 -5.08 7.33
CA LEU A 137 3.18 -5.85 7.47
C LEU A 137 3.79 -6.08 6.10
N LEU A 138 5.10 -5.91 5.98
CA LEU A 138 5.84 -6.14 4.74
C LEU A 138 7.04 -7.05 5.00
N TRP A 139 7.01 -8.25 4.44
CA TRP A 139 8.15 -9.16 4.37
C TRP A 139 8.92 -8.93 3.07
N ARG A 140 10.20 -9.25 3.08
CA ARG A 140 11.11 -9.14 1.92
C ARG A 140 11.03 -7.77 1.27
N GLN A 141 11.15 -6.72 2.10
CA GLN A 141 11.19 -5.36 1.55
C GLN A 141 12.35 -5.25 0.54
N PRO A 142 12.09 -4.82 -0.70
CA PRO A 142 13.15 -4.57 -1.67
C PRO A 142 14.12 -3.49 -1.17
N GLU A 143 15.37 -3.56 -1.62
CA GLU A 143 16.34 -2.49 -1.33
C GLU A 143 15.81 -1.16 -1.86
N PRO A 144 15.93 -0.08 -1.06
CA PRO A 144 15.59 1.24 -1.54
C PRO A 144 16.36 1.55 -2.83
N GLY A 145 15.65 1.96 -3.86
CA GLY A 145 16.30 2.24 -5.14
C GLY A 145 16.26 1.10 -6.16
N SER A 146 15.70 -0.06 -5.83
CA SER A 146 15.60 -1.19 -6.76
C SER A 146 14.55 -1.02 -7.86
N HIS A 147 13.58 -0.12 -7.70
CA HIS A 147 12.60 0.16 -8.75
C HIS A 147 13.25 0.89 -9.95
N PRO A 148 12.90 0.58 -11.21
CA PRO A 148 13.46 1.27 -12.40
C PRO A 148 13.30 2.80 -12.37
N ARG A 149 12.30 3.31 -11.66
CA ARG A 149 12.06 4.75 -11.42
C ARG A 149 12.33 5.17 -9.97
N SER A 150 13.26 4.50 -9.30
CA SER A 150 13.63 4.79 -7.91
C SER A 150 14.20 6.21 -7.68
N HIS A 151 14.68 6.83 -8.75
CA HIS A 151 15.11 8.23 -8.73
C HIS A 151 13.94 9.23 -8.70
N ALA A 152 12.70 8.76 -8.92
CA ALA A 152 11.52 9.62 -8.85
C ALA A 152 11.30 10.08 -7.40
N ARG A 153 11.09 11.38 -7.26
CA ARG A 153 10.81 12.02 -5.96
C ARG A 153 9.33 11.94 -5.67
N VAL A 154 8.94 10.96 -4.89
CA VAL A 154 7.56 10.82 -4.41
C VAL A 154 7.42 11.55 -3.09
N LEU A 155 6.42 12.42 -2.98
CA LEU A 155 6.10 13.15 -1.75
C LEU A 155 4.77 12.65 -1.17
N ILE A 156 4.72 12.38 0.12
CA ILE A 156 3.48 12.11 0.86
C ILE A 156 3.24 13.26 1.83
N ALA A 157 2.12 13.96 1.67
CA ALA A 157 1.71 15.09 2.52
C ALA A 157 0.47 14.71 3.34
N THR A 158 0.46 15.02 4.65
CA THR A 158 -0.70 14.86 5.53
C THR A 158 -1.25 16.19 6.00
N ALA A 159 -2.57 16.35 6.03
CA ALA A 159 -3.21 17.56 6.53
C ALA A 159 -3.06 17.71 8.05
N GLY A 160 -3.23 16.63 8.79
CA GLY A 160 -3.03 16.58 10.22
C GLY A 160 -2.25 15.34 10.66
N THR A 161 -1.87 15.30 11.92
CA THR A 161 -1.17 14.14 12.50
C THR A 161 -2.03 12.89 12.56
N ALA A 162 -3.36 13.04 12.61
CA ALA A 162 -4.29 11.92 12.57
C ALA A 162 -4.36 11.23 11.18
N ASP A 163 -3.95 11.90 10.10
CA ASP A 163 -3.89 11.35 8.75
C ASP A 163 -2.65 10.47 8.53
N THR A 164 -1.70 10.50 9.46
CA THR A 164 -0.40 9.79 9.35
C THR A 164 -0.59 8.29 9.15
N ALA A 165 -1.57 7.69 9.80
CA ALA A 165 -1.85 6.27 9.69
C ALA A 165 -2.14 5.80 8.25
N VAL A 166 -2.87 6.61 7.48
CA VAL A 166 -3.16 6.32 6.07
C VAL A 166 -1.93 6.57 5.19
N ALA A 167 -1.16 7.60 5.53
CA ALA A 167 0.11 7.91 4.86
C ALA A 167 1.16 6.81 5.10
N ASP A 168 1.17 6.16 6.28
CA ASP A 168 2.05 5.05 6.60
C ASP A 168 1.74 3.79 5.78
N GLU A 169 0.46 3.50 5.51
CA GLU A 169 0.07 2.43 4.58
C GLU A 169 0.58 2.73 3.17
N ALA A 170 0.46 3.98 2.71
CA ALA A 170 0.96 4.37 1.40
C ALA A 170 2.50 4.25 1.31
N ASP A 171 3.23 4.72 2.33
CA ASP A 171 4.69 4.62 2.40
C ASP A 171 5.16 3.16 2.39
N LEU A 172 4.55 2.31 3.21
CA LEU A 172 4.88 0.88 3.25
C LEU A 172 4.61 0.20 1.91
N THR A 173 3.52 0.59 1.23
CA THR A 173 3.18 0.07 -0.09
C THR A 173 4.19 0.52 -1.15
N LEU A 174 4.63 1.79 -1.15
CA LEU A 174 5.71 2.26 -2.03
C LEU A 174 7.01 1.51 -1.75
N ALA A 175 7.34 1.27 -0.47
CA ALA A 175 8.51 0.51 -0.08
C ALA A 175 8.46 -0.94 -0.58
N ALA A 176 7.28 -1.58 -0.66
CA ALA A 176 7.11 -2.89 -1.28
C ALA A 176 7.43 -2.89 -2.78
N HIS A 177 7.48 -1.72 -3.41
CA HIS A 177 7.90 -1.53 -4.81
C HIS A 177 9.32 -0.95 -4.93
N GLY A 178 10.11 -0.90 -3.85
CA GLY A 178 11.46 -0.34 -3.88
C GLY A 178 11.52 1.18 -4.08
N ILE A 179 10.39 1.88 -3.88
CA ILE A 179 10.28 3.34 -3.98
C ILE A 179 10.31 3.94 -2.59
N SER A 180 11.19 4.91 -2.36
CA SER A 180 11.22 5.71 -1.14
C SER A 180 10.42 6.99 -1.34
N ALA A 181 9.62 7.35 -0.33
CA ALA A 181 8.87 8.61 -0.34
C ALA A 181 9.45 9.60 0.69
N ASP A 182 9.45 10.86 0.30
CA ASP A 182 9.65 11.98 1.22
C ASP A 182 8.33 12.32 1.92
N ARG A 183 8.37 12.88 3.13
CA ARG A 183 7.15 13.08 3.94
C ARG A 183 7.04 14.50 4.47
N LEU A 184 5.86 15.10 4.29
CA LEU A 184 5.43 16.34 4.93
C LEU A 184 4.28 16.06 5.88
N HIS A 185 4.52 16.23 7.17
CA HIS A 185 3.51 15.99 8.20
C HIS A 185 2.85 17.30 8.63
N ASP A 186 1.54 17.21 8.91
CA ASP A 186 0.76 18.27 9.53
C ASP A 186 0.84 19.62 8.81
N VAL A 187 0.67 19.59 7.47
CA VAL A 187 0.70 20.78 6.61
C VAL A 187 -0.70 21.22 6.14
N GLY A 188 -1.72 20.98 6.97
CA GLY A 188 -3.12 21.32 6.69
C GLY A 188 -3.36 22.81 6.45
N VAL A 189 -4.42 23.11 5.70
CA VAL A 189 -4.75 24.45 5.22
C VAL A 189 -5.08 25.46 6.33
N ALA A 190 -5.46 24.99 7.52
CA ALA A 190 -5.67 25.86 8.67
C ALA A 190 -4.38 26.59 9.13
N GLY A 191 -3.21 26.10 8.70
CA GLY A 191 -1.92 26.74 8.88
C GLY A 191 -1.12 26.70 7.60
N LEU A 192 -1.62 27.32 6.52
CA LEU A 192 -1.07 27.25 5.16
C LEU A 192 0.42 27.61 5.07
N HIS A 193 0.91 28.48 5.97
CA HIS A 193 2.34 28.82 6.07
C HIS A 193 3.22 27.58 6.30
N ARG A 194 2.72 26.51 6.93
CA ARG A 194 3.46 25.25 7.12
C ARG A 194 3.73 24.55 5.79
N LEU A 195 2.72 24.50 4.91
CA LEU A 195 2.89 23.97 3.56
C LEU A 195 3.83 24.85 2.74
N LEU A 196 3.61 26.18 2.77
CA LEU A 196 4.39 27.14 1.98
C LEU A 196 5.88 27.17 2.38
N ALA A 197 6.20 26.90 3.64
CA ALA A 197 7.59 26.74 4.08
C ALA A 197 8.33 25.57 3.39
N HIS A 198 7.60 24.66 2.78
CA HIS A 198 8.13 23.47 2.09
C HIS A 198 7.75 23.44 0.61
N ILE A 199 7.46 24.60 0.03
CA ILE A 199 6.96 24.70 -1.36
C ILE A 199 7.90 24.05 -2.38
N ASP A 200 9.21 24.17 -2.18
CA ASP A 200 10.22 23.57 -3.07
C ASP A 200 10.13 22.05 -3.12
N ARG A 201 9.78 21.38 -2.02
CA ARG A 201 9.57 19.93 -1.96
C ARG A 201 8.33 19.52 -2.72
N VAL A 202 7.27 20.33 -2.66
CA VAL A 202 6.00 20.10 -3.38
C VAL A 202 6.20 20.27 -4.88
N THR A 203 6.85 21.37 -5.29
CA THR A 203 7.02 21.70 -6.71
C THR A 203 8.08 20.87 -7.41
N SER A 204 9.04 20.31 -6.66
CA SER A 204 10.08 19.45 -7.20
C SER A 204 9.73 17.96 -7.20
N ALA A 205 8.59 17.57 -6.61
CA ALA A 205 8.14 16.18 -6.63
C ALA A 205 7.75 15.71 -8.04
N ASP A 206 7.97 14.43 -8.34
CA ASP A 206 7.56 13.79 -9.58
C ASP A 206 6.16 13.13 -9.43
N ALA A 207 5.72 12.88 -8.19
CA ALA A 207 4.34 12.52 -7.83
C ALA A 207 4.07 12.92 -6.37
N VAL A 208 2.83 13.31 -6.06
CA VAL A 208 2.43 13.69 -4.71
C VAL A 208 1.21 12.87 -4.28
N ILE A 209 1.30 12.27 -3.10
CA ILE A 209 0.16 11.66 -2.39
C ILE A 209 -0.26 12.64 -1.30
N VAL A 210 -1.56 12.95 -1.21
CA VAL A 210 -2.12 13.86 -0.20
C VAL A 210 -3.16 13.11 0.62
N ALA A 211 -2.90 12.92 1.92
CA ALA A 211 -3.87 12.36 2.85
C ALA A 211 -4.52 13.49 3.67
N ALA A 212 -5.83 13.64 3.57
CA ALA A 212 -6.57 14.71 4.25
C ALA A 212 -7.99 14.28 4.62
N GLY A 213 -8.34 14.52 5.89
CA GLY A 213 -9.71 14.38 6.40
C GLY A 213 -10.49 15.71 6.35
N MET A 214 -11.50 15.81 7.21
CA MET A 214 -12.40 16.98 7.29
C MET A 214 -13.05 17.29 5.94
N GLU A 215 -12.67 18.41 5.30
CA GLU A 215 -13.13 18.84 3.98
C GLU A 215 -12.12 18.57 2.84
N GLY A 216 -10.96 17.95 3.15
CA GLY A 216 -9.99 17.54 2.14
C GLY A 216 -9.30 18.67 1.35
N ALA A 217 -9.36 19.90 1.82
CA ALA A 217 -8.92 21.08 1.08
C ALA A 217 -7.42 21.10 0.72
N LEU A 218 -6.58 20.38 1.48
CA LEU A 218 -5.14 20.28 1.19
C LEU A 218 -4.88 19.73 -0.22
N ALA A 219 -5.68 18.78 -0.69
CA ALA A 219 -5.54 18.21 -2.03
C ALA A 219 -5.69 19.25 -3.14
N SER A 220 -6.69 20.15 -3.01
CA SER A 220 -6.90 21.24 -3.97
C SER A 220 -5.75 22.24 -3.95
N VAL A 221 -5.24 22.60 -2.78
CA VAL A 221 -4.12 23.54 -2.64
C VAL A 221 -2.86 22.95 -3.26
N VAL A 222 -2.51 21.71 -2.93
CA VAL A 222 -1.33 21.02 -3.50
C VAL A 222 -1.48 20.89 -5.02
N GLY A 223 -2.66 20.49 -5.51
CA GLY A 223 -2.93 20.36 -6.94
C GLY A 223 -2.79 21.67 -7.71
N GLY A 224 -3.00 22.82 -7.05
CA GLY A 224 -2.75 24.16 -7.63
C GLY A 224 -1.30 24.63 -7.57
N LEU A 225 -0.43 23.95 -6.82
CA LEU A 225 0.96 24.35 -6.58
C LEU A 225 1.99 23.52 -7.36
N THR A 226 1.65 22.33 -7.83
CA THR A 226 2.59 21.42 -8.52
C THR A 226 2.10 21.04 -9.91
N ALA A 227 3.03 20.76 -10.81
CA ALA A 227 2.77 20.14 -12.11
C ALA A 227 2.77 18.59 -12.03
N ALA A 228 3.22 18.01 -10.91
CA ALA A 228 3.25 16.58 -10.72
C ALA A 228 1.84 15.99 -10.57
N PRO A 229 1.61 14.72 -10.94
CA PRO A 229 0.38 14.01 -10.61
C PRO A 229 0.11 14.04 -9.10
N VAL A 230 -1.13 14.40 -8.73
CA VAL A 230 -1.58 14.39 -7.34
C VAL A 230 -2.60 13.29 -7.13
N VAL A 231 -2.29 12.37 -6.21
CA VAL A 231 -3.21 11.32 -5.78
C VAL A 231 -3.70 11.65 -4.37
N ALA A 232 -4.99 11.97 -4.26
CA ALA A 232 -5.62 12.40 -3.03
C ALA A 232 -6.31 11.23 -2.33
N ILE A 233 -6.05 11.09 -1.03
CA ILE A 233 -6.66 10.11 -0.15
C ILE A 233 -7.58 10.87 0.81
N PRO A 234 -8.90 10.83 0.64
CA PRO A 234 -9.81 11.28 1.67
C PRO A 234 -9.66 10.36 2.89
N THR A 235 -9.49 10.93 4.07
CA THR A 235 -9.38 10.11 5.29
C THR A 235 -10.67 10.21 6.11
N SER A 236 -10.97 9.15 6.87
CA SER A 236 -12.11 9.13 7.80
C SER A 236 -11.88 10.01 9.04
N VAL A 237 -10.74 10.68 9.11
CA VAL A 237 -10.39 11.62 10.18
C VAL A 237 -11.29 12.84 10.11
N GLY A 238 -12.00 13.10 11.21
CA GLY A 238 -12.88 14.27 11.29
C GLY A 238 -13.94 14.15 12.38
N TYR A 239 -14.75 15.18 12.47
CA TYR A 239 -15.88 15.27 13.38
C TYR A 239 -17.02 16.05 12.71
N GLY A 240 -18.20 16.07 13.36
CA GLY A 240 -19.33 16.84 12.84
C GLY A 240 -19.78 16.37 11.44
N SER A 241 -19.75 17.27 10.48
CA SER A 241 -20.13 16.99 9.08
C SER A 241 -19.04 16.33 8.23
N GLY A 242 -17.95 15.83 8.83
CA GLY A 242 -16.92 15.07 8.11
C GLY A 242 -17.42 13.72 7.59
N LEU A 243 -18.45 13.14 8.22
CA LEU A 243 -19.15 11.92 7.80
C LEU A 243 -18.22 10.78 7.45
N ASP A 244 -17.24 10.49 8.34
CA ASP A 244 -16.26 9.41 8.18
C ASP A 244 -15.53 9.45 6.82
N GLY A 245 -15.17 10.67 6.36
CA GLY A 245 -14.40 10.90 5.14
C GLY A 245 -15.25 11.15 3.89
N VAL A 246 -16.57 11.02 3.95
CA VAL A 246 -17.44 11.28 2.78
C VAL A 246 -17.36 12.73 2.34
N THR A 247 -17.32 13.67 3.30
CA THR A 247 -17.16 15.11 2.97
C THR A 247 -15.82 15.37 2.27
N ALA A 248 -14.72 14.81 2.76
CA ALA A 248 -13.43 14.93 2.10
C ALA A 248 -13.44 14.31 0.69
N LEU A 249 -14.04 13.12 0.54
CA LEU A 249 -14.18 12.44 -0.75
C LEU A 249 -14.92 13.32 -1.77
N LEU A 250 -16.08 13.84 -1.40
CA LEU A 250 -16.87 14.68 -2.30
C LEU A 250 -16.19 16.00 -2.63
N ALA A 251 -15.55 16.65 -1.65
CA ALA A 251 -14.84 17.89 -1.86
C ALA A 251 -13.61 17.71 -2.76
N MET A 252 -12.85 16.63 -2.60
CA MET A 252 -11.72 16.30 -3.47
C MET A 252 -12.18 16.04 -4.91
N HIS A 253 -13.31 15.35 -5.12
CA HIS A 253 -13.89 15.17 -6.47
C HIS A 253 -14.44 16.47 -7.07
N ALA A 254 -14.87 17.42 -6.26
CA ALA A 254 -15.34 18.74 -6.68
C ALA A 254 -14.21 19.78 -6.78
N SER A 255 -12.94 19.37 -6.67
CA SER A 255 -11.79 20.26 -6.69
C SER A 255 -11.68 21.03 -8.01
N CYS A 256 -11.41 22.34 -7.91
CA CYS A 256 -11.07 23.16 -9.08
C CYS A 256 -9.64 22.90 -9.60
N ALA A 257 -8.78 22.24 -8.82
CA ALA A 257 -7.44 21.85 -9.24
C ALA A 257 -7.54 20.70 -10.24
N SER A 258 -7.22 20.97 -11.50
CA SER A 258 -7.35 19.99 -12.58
C SER A 258 -6.37 18.83 -12.40
N GLY A 259 -6.83 17.59 -12.65
CA GLY A 259 -5.96 16.41 -12.68
C GLY A 259 -5.70 15.76 -11.33
N VAL A 260 -6.35 16.20 -10.25
CA VAL A 260 -6.30 15.49 -8.96
C VAL A 260 -7.04 14.14 -9.09
N THR A 261 -6.32 13.06 -8.87
CA THR A 261 -6.87 11.70 -8.84
C THR A 261 -7.28 11.36 -7.41
N VAL A 262 -8.52 10.91 -7.20
CA VAL A 262 -9.03 10.59 -5.87
C VAL A 262 -9.20 9.08 -5.73
N VAL A 263 -8.69 8.51 -4.64
CA VAL A 263 -8.88 7.10 -4.28
C VAL A 263 -9.98 6.95 -3.23
N GLY A 264 -10.31 5.72 -2.87
CA GLY A 264 -11.29 5.46 -1.79
C GLY A 264 -10.86 6.01 -0.43
N VAL A 265 -11.82 6.20 0.48
CA VAL A 265 -11.54 6.67 1.84
C VAL A 265 -10.55 5.74 2.55
N ASP A 266 -9.55 6.32 3.21
CA ASP A 266 -8.45 5.66 3.91
C ASP A 266 -7.61 4.71 3.03
N ASN A 267 -7.64 4.83 1.71
CA ASN A 267 -7.00 3.88 0.80
C ASN A 267 -5.55 4.28 0.47
N GLY A 268 -4.65 4.19 1.46
CA GLY A 268 -3.21 4.43 1.27
C GLY A 268 -2.58 3.46 0.27
N PHE A 269 -2.95 2.17 0.34
CA PHE A 269 -2.52 1.16 -0.63
C PHE A 269 -2.87 1.56 -2.07
N GLY A 270 -4.14 1.91 -2.32
CA GLY A 270 -4.59 2.29 -3.66
C GLY A 270 -3.89 3.54 -4.20
N ALA A 271 -3.59 4.52 -3.35
CA ALA A 271 -2.86 5.73 -3.74
C ALA A 271 -1.41 5.40 -4.14
N ALA A 272 -0.71 4.60 -3.35
CA ALA A 272 0.64 4.17 -3.65
C ALA A 272 0.70 3.37 -4.96
N VAL A 273 -0.22 2.42 -5.16
CA VAL A 273 -0.33 1.65 -6.41
C VAL A 273 -0.61 2.55 -7.61
N ALA A 274 -1.46 3.58 -7.47
CA ALA A 274 -1.70 4.55 -8.54
C ALA A 274 -0.40 5.29 -8.92
N VAL A 275 0.37 5.75 -7.93
CA VAL A 275 1.67 6.42 -8.16
C VAL A 275 2.66 5.45 -8.83
N VAL A 276 2.80 4.21 -8.35
CA VAL A 276 3.67 3.21 -8.97
C VAL A 276 3.32 3.04 -10.46
N ARG A 277 2.03 2.90 -10.79
CA ARG A 277 1.56 2.77 -12.18
C ARG A 277 1.88 4.01 -13.02
N MET A 278 1.71 5.22 -12.47
CA MET A 278 2.06 6.47 -13.16
C MET A 278 3.56 6.54 -13.45
N LEU A 279 4.39 6.13 -12.49
CA LEU A 279 5.84 6.12 -12.64
C LEU A 279 6.34 5.06 -13.63
N THR A 280 5.60 3.96 -13.83
CA THR A 280 5.96 2.89 -14.78
C THR A 280 5.49 3.12 -16.20
N LEU A 281 4.68 4.16 -16.48
CA LEU A 281 4.29 4.50 -17.83
C LEU A 281 5.51 4.85 -18.68
N GLY A 282 5.67 4.15 -19.81
CA GLY A 282 6.77 4.36 -20.76
C GLY A 282 8.09 3.64 -20.42
N LEU A 283 8.02 2.60 -19.55
CA LEU A 283 9.10 1.63 -19.36
C LEU A 283 8.99 0.49 -20.38
#